data_8405360b812f4cceca0034878fc2d16c
#
_entry.id   8405360b812f4cceca0034878fc2d16c
#
_cell.length_a   1.000
_cell.length_b   1.000
_cell.length_c   1.000
_cell.angle_alpha   90.00
_cell.angle_beta   90.00
_cell.angle_gamma   90.00
#
_symmetry.space_group_name_H-M   'P 1'
#
loop_
_entity.id
_entity.type
_entity.pdbx_description
1 polymer ?
#
loop_
_entity_poly.entity_id
_entity_poly.type
_entity_poly.pdbx_seq_one_letter_code
_entity_poly.pdbx_strand_id
1 'polypeptide(L)'
;MSIEQKYAPGDVLFKEGEPSTDVFLIKSGKVSIIKNGVTIAQLGPGEFLGEMGVIDRRPRSATAEAMEETYVHKIDADTLREKLEAEPIIGTLIMTLVKRLRDADRRLTEL
;
A
#
# COMPACT_ATOMS: atom_id res chain seq x y z
N MET A 1 0.64 10.07 11.81
CA MET A 1 1.19 11.26 11.14
C MET A 1 1.81 10.90 9.82
N SER A 2 1.70 11.77 8.84
CA SER A 2 2.23 11.55 7.50
C SER A 2 3.64 12.16 7.40
N ILE A 3 4.58 11.42 6.84
CA ILE A 3 5.92 11.93 6.55
C ILE A 3 6.26 11.70 5.09
N GLU A 4 7.05 12.61 4.52
CA GLU A 4 7.55 12.47 3.17
C GLU A 4 8.86 11.71 3.20
N GLN A 5 9.02 10.73 2.30
CA GLN A 5 10.22 9.92 2.21
C GLN A 5 10.63 9.73 0.76
N LYS A 6 11.96 9.73 0.53
CA LYS A 6 12.56 9.54 -0.78
C LYS A 6 13.17 8.16 -0.87
N TYR A 7 13.01 7.51 -2.04
CA TYR A 7 13.64 6.24 -2.38
C TYR A 7 14.44 6.40 -3.67
N ALA A 8 15.66 5.86 -3.68
CA ALA A 8 16.47 5.80 -4.88
C ALA A 8 16.06 4.62 -5.75
N PRO A 9 16.41 4.59 -7.04
CA PRO A 9 16.14 3.42 -7.89
C PRO A 9 16.72 2.16 -7.26
N GLY A 10 15.92 1.11 -7.17
CA GLY A 10 16.30 -0.16 -6.55
C GLY A 10 16.04 -0.26 -5.05
N ASP A 11 15.71 0.84 -4.39
CA ASP A 11 15.35 0.79 -2.97
C ASP A 11 14.02 0.07 -2.78
N VAL A 12 13.93 -0.72 -1.71
CA VAL A 12 12.74 -1.48 -1.36
C VAL A 12 11.93 -0.71 -0.31
N LEU A 13 10.64 -0.47 -0.61
CA LEU A 13 9.72 0.17 0.33
C LEU A 13 9.28 -0.82 1.41
N PHE A 14 8.96 -2.03 0.99
CA PHE A 14 8.66 -3.16 1.88
C PHE A 14 8.85 -4.47 1.15
N LYS A 15 9.07 -5.55 1.90
CA LYS A 15 9.27 -6.89 1.36
C LYS A 15 8.10 -7.81 1.66
N GLU A 16 7.83 -8.72 0.76
CA GLU A 16 6.85 -9.79 0.95
C GLU A 16 7.10 -10.50 2.28
N GLY A 17 6.03 -10.70 3.06
CA GLY A 17 6.09 -11.36 4.37
C GLY A 17 6.38 -10.44 5.55
N GLU A 18 6.84 -9.21 5.33
CA GLU A 18 7.07 -8.26 6.42
C GLU A 18 5.75 -7.77 7.03
N PRO A 19 5.75 -7.37 8.31
CA PRO A 19 4.56 -6.75 8.90
C PRO A 19 4.15 -5.50 8.16
N SER A 20 2.84 -5.28 8.04
CA SER A 20 2.29 -4.09 7.36
C SER A 20 2.15 -2.96 8.36
N THR A 21 3.14 -2.06 8.38
CA THR A 21 3.22 -0.97 9.36
C THR A 21 2.82 0.39 8.82
N ASP A 22 2.82 0.57 7.50
CA ASP A 22 2.60 1.87 6.88
C ASP A 22 1.83 1.76 5.57
N VAL A 23 1.12 2.84 5.23
CA VAL A 23 0.49 3.04 3.93
C VAL A 23 1.29 4.11 3.19
N PHE A 24 1.49 3.93 1.89
CA PHE A 24 2.27 4.83 1.05
C PHE A 24 1.40 5.46 -0.02
N LEU A 25 1.54 6.77 -0.22
CA LEU A 25 0.98 7.49 -1.36
C LEU A 25 2.13 7.96 -2.23
N ILE A 26 2.17 7.55 -3.49
CA ILE A 26 3.23 7.98 -4.42
C ILE A 26 2.95 9.41 -4.85
N LYS A 27 3.90 10.30 -4.62
CA LYS A 27 3.85 11.69 -5.09
C LYS A 27 4.48 11.81 -6.47
N SER A 28 5.63 11.17 -6.66
CA SER A 28 6.35 11.16 -7.94
C SER A 28 7.18 9.89 -8.01
N GLY A 29 7.53 9.48 -9.22
CA GLY A 29 8.33 8.28 -9.46
C GLY A 29 7.48 7.08 -9.85
N LYS A 30 8.07 5.89 -9.71
CA LYS A 30 7.44 4.64 -10.12
C LYS A 30 7.87 3.51 -9.20
N VAL A 31 6.91 2.65 -8.82
CA VAL A 31 7.15 1.51 -7.94
C VAL A 31 6.68 0.23 -8.62
N SER A 32 7.53 -0.80 -8.61
CA SER A 32 7.16 -2.15 -9.06
C SER A 32 6.66 -2.96 -7.89
N ILE A 33 5.57 -3.69 -8.10
CA ILE A 33 5.05 -4.67 -7.15
C ILE A 33 5.48 -6.05 -7.65
N ILE A 34 6.23 -6.78 -6.83
CA ILE A 34 6.87 -8.02 -7.20
C ILE A 34 6.40 -9.14 -6.27
N LYS A 35 5.93 -10.23 -6.84
CA LYS A 35 5.51 -11.41 -6.09
C LYS A 35 6.14 -12.65 -6.69
N ASN A 36 6.80 -13.44 -5.83
CA ASN A 36 7.51 -14.66 -6.28
C ASN A 36 8.48 -14.37 -7.42
N GLY A 37 9.19 -13.24 -7.36
CA GLY A 37 10.16 -12.84 -8.37
C GLY A 37 9.58 -12.28 -9.66
N VAL A 38 8.26 -12.14 -9.75
CA VAL A 38 7.58 -11.64 -10.94
C VAL A 38 6.94 -10.27 -10.67
N THR A 39 7.18 -9.30 -11.55
CA THR A 39 6.52 -8.01 -11.47
C THR A 39 5.06 -8.16 -11.88
N ILE A 40 4.16 -7.94 -10.92
CA ILE A 40 2.71 -8.09 -11.16
C ILE A 40 2.01 -6.77 -11.40
N ALA A 41 2.63 -5.64 -11.04
CA ALA A 41 2.06 -4.32 -11.25
C ALA A 41 3.15 -3.26 -11.19
N GLN A 42 2.86 -2.10 -11.77
CA GLN A 42 3.67 -0.90 -11.65
C GLN A 42 2.75 0.24 -11.25
N LEU A 43 3.13 0.99 -10.23
CA LEU A 43 2.34 2.07 -9.68
C LEU A 43 3.06 3.40 -9.85
N GLY A 44 2.29 4.46 -10.05
CA GLY A 44 2.79 5.80 -10.29
C GLY A 44 2.14 6.86 -9.40
N PRO A 45 2.38 8.14 -9.70
CA PRO A 45 1.87 9.25 -8.89
C PRO A 45 0.36 9.20 -8.69
N GLY A 46 -0.08 9.48 -7.46
CA GLY A 46 -1.49 9.47 -7.07
C GLY A 46 -2.00 8.11 -6.62
N GLU A 47 -1.20 7.05 -6.74
CA GLU A 47 -1.59 5.71 -6.33
C GLU A 47 -1.10 5.38 -4.93
N PHE A 48 -1.93 4.62 -4.20
CA PHE A 48 -1.60 4.11 -2.87
C PHE A 48 -1.06 2.69 -2.96
N LEU A 49 -0.20 2.34 -2.02
CA LEU A 49 0.24 0.95 -1.86
C LEU A 49 0.38 0.60 -0.37
N GLY A 50 0.15 -0.68 -0.08
CA GLY A 50 0.27 -1.20 1.28
C GLY A 50 -0.95 -1.01 2.14
N GLU A 51 -2.03 -0.39 1.64
CA GLU A 51 -3.23 -0.08 2.40
C GLU A 51 -4.00 -1.32 2.85
N MET A 52 -4.10 -2.32 1.99
CA MET A 52 -4.85 -3.53 2.32
C MET A 52 -4.21 -4.31 3.47
N GLY A 53 -2.89 -4.45 3.44
CA GLY A 53 -2.16 -5.12 4.52
C GLY A 53 -2.32 -4.44 5.86
N VAL A 54 -2.31 -3.10 5.87
CA VAL A 54 -2.49 -2.30 7.09
C VAL A 54 -3.91 -2.46 7.62
N ILE A 55 -4.91 -2.32 6.76
CA ILE A 55 -6.33 -2.39 7.17
C ILE A 55 -6.69 -3.79 7.65
N ASP A 56 -6.25 -4.83 6.94
CA ASP A 56 -6.53 -6.23 7.27
C ASP A 56 -5.60 -6.80 8.34
N ARG A 57 -4.58 -6.06 8.75
CA ARG A 57 -3.56 -6.53 9.70
C ARG A 57 -2.86 -7.79 9.20
N ARG A 58 -2.55 -7.84 7.92
CA ARG A 58 -1.87 -8.96 7.29
C ARG A 58 -0.44 -8.59 6.89
N PRO A 59 0.47 -9.56 6.85
CA PRO A 59 1.81 -9.33 6.30
C PRO A 59 1.73 -8.88 4.85
N ARG A 60 2.79 -8.25 4.36
CA ARG A 60 2.89 -7.82 2.97
C ARG A 60 2.76 -9.01 2.04
N SER A 61 1.86 -8.92 1.07
CA SER A 61 1.63 -9.99 0.10
C SER A 61 2.61 -9.96 -1.08
N ALA A 62 3.37 -8.87 -1.21
CA ALA A 62 4.32 -8.69 -2.29
C ALA A 62 5.41 -7.72 -1.85
N THR A 63 6.47 -7.61 -2.66
CA THR A 63 7.57 -6.66 -2.45
C THR A 63 7.31 -5.43 -3.31
N ALA A 64 7.57 -4.23 -2.74
CA ALA A 64 7.47 -2.97 -3.46
C ALA A 64 8.88 -2.38 -3.60
N GLU A 65 9.29 -2.11 -4.84
CA GLU A 65 10.63 -1.62 -5.17
C GLU A 65 10.54 -0.39 -6.06
N ALA A 66 11.30 0.65 -5.71
CA ALA A 66 11.36 1.86 -6.52
C ALA A 66 12.11 1.57 -7.84
N MET A 67 11.49 1.91 -8.96
CA MET A 67 12.10 1.75 -10.29
C MET A 67 12.94 2.96 -10.70
N GLU A 68 12.64 4.10 -10.12
CA GLU A 68 13.33 5.36 -10.35
C GLU A 68 13.29 6.16 -9.05
N GLU A 69 13.86 7.36 -9.03
CA GLU A 69 13.76 8.23 -7.87
C GLU A 69 12.28 8.48 -7.55
N THR A 70 11.87 8.11 -6.35
CA THR A 70 10.46 8.09 -5.96
C THR A 70 10.28 8.84 -4.65
N TYR A 71 9.27 9.71 -4.61
CA TYR A 71 8.86 10.43 -3.41
C TYR A 71 7.48 9.94 -2.99
N VAL A 72 7.34 9.60 -1.72
CA VAL A 72 6.07 9.09 -1.17
C VAL A 72 5.69 9.84 0.09
N HIS A 73 4.38 9.91 0.37
CA HIS A 73 3.88 10.20 1.70
C HIS A 73 3.63 8.86 2.41
N LYS A 74 4.13 8.75 3.62
CA LYS A 74 4.03 7.55 4.43
C LYS A 74 3.18 7.82 5.64
N ILE A 75 2.13 7.03 5.84
CA ILE A 75 1.20 7.15 6.97
C ILE A 75 1.30 5.86 7.77
N ASP A 76 1.60 5.97 9.07
CA ASP A 76 1.69 4.80 9.90
C ASP A 76 0.30 4.18 10.18
N ALA A 77 0.29 2.86 10.38
CA ALA A 77 -0.93 2.09 10.55
C ALA A 77 -1.78 2.56 11.74
N ASP A 78 -1.14 2.89 12.85
CA ASP A 78 -1.85 3.29 14.06
C ASP A 78 -2.58 4.62 13.86
N THR A 79 -1.92 5.60 13.23
CA THR A 79 -2.55 6.89 12.91
C THR A 79 -3.75 6.69 11.97
N LEU A 80 -3.60 5.83 10.96
CA LEU A 80 -4.70 5.55 10.04
C LEU A 80 -5.89 4.94 10.77
N ARG A 81 -5.65 3.94 11.61
CA ARG A 81 -6.70 3.28 12.40
C ARG A 81 -7.41 4.24 13.34
N GLU A 82 -6.65 5.10 14.04
CA GLU A 82 -7.22 6.11 14.92
C GLU A 82 -8.17 7.04 14.18
N LYS A 83 -7.78 7.49 13.00
CA LYS A 83 -8.63 8.37 12.18
C LYS A 83 -9.88 7.67 11.69
N LEU A 84 -9.79 6.41 11.30
CA LEU A 84 -10.96 5.61 10.89
C LEU A 84 -11.93 5.40 12.05
N GLU A 85 -11.43 5.18 13.26
CA GLU A 85 -12.24 5.00 14.47
C GLU A 85 -12.88 6.31 14.93
N ALA A 86 -12.17 7.44 14.77
CA ALA A 86 -12.68 8.77 15.15
C ALA A 86 -13.81 9.25 14.23
N GLU A 87 -13.91 8.72 13.02
CA GLU A 87 -14.91 9.08 12.01
C GLU A 87 -15.65 7.83 11.55
N PRO A 88 -16.61 7.30 12.37
CA PRO A 88 -17.22 5.98 12.11
C PRO A 88 -17.88 5.85 10.74
N ILE A 89 -18.55 6.89 10.26
CA ILE A 89 -19.23 6.85 8.95
C ILE A 89 -18.19 6.77 7.83
N ILE A 90 -17.17 7.61 7.89
CA ILE A 90 -16.09 7.64 6.89
C ILE A 90 -15.29 6.34 6.98
N GLY A 91 -15.00 5.87 8.19
CA GLY A 91 -14.31 4.61 8.40
C GLY A 91 -15.06 3.44 7.78
N THR A 92 -16.38 3.37 7.97
CA THR A 92 -17.22 2.32 7.38
C THR A 92 -17.21 2.39 5.86
N LEU A 93 -17.28 3.60 5.28
CA LEU A 93 -17.21 3.79 3.84
C LEU A 93 -15.89 3.28 3.28
N ILE A 94 -14.78 3.67 3.89
CA ILE A 94 -13.44 3.25 3.45
C ILE A 94 -13.29 1.74 3.55
N MET A 95 -13.70 1.14 4.65
CA MET A 95 -13.61 -0.31 4.84
C MET A 95 -14.46 -1.06 3.82
N THR A 96 -15.62 -0.54 3.47
CA THR A 96 -16.49 -1.12 2.45
C THR A 96 -15.83 -1.08 1.08
N LEU A 97 -15.21 0.05 0.72
CA LEU A 97 -14.51 0.20 -0.55
C LEU A 97 -13.30 -0.73 -0.65
N VAL A 98 -12.52 -0.83 0.43
CA VAL A 98 -11.36 -1.75 0.49
C VAL A 98 -11.80 -3.19 0.32
N LYS A 99 -12.88 -3.59 0.98
CA LYS A 99 -13.41 -4.94 0.85
C LYS A 99 -13.85 -5.26 -0.58
N ARG A 100 -14.49 -4.32 -1.25
CA ARG A 100 -14.88 -4.47 -2.65
C ARG A 100 -13.68 -4.61 -3.58
N LEU A 101 -12.62 -3.82 -3.37
CA LEU A 101 -11.39 -3.91 -4.12
C LEU A 101 -10.71 -5.27 -3.92
N ARG A 102 -10.65 -5.72 -2.69
CA ARG A 102 -10.05 -7.02 -2.37
C ARG A 102 -10.82 -8.16 -3.05
N ASP A 103 -12.14 -8.12 -3.04
CA ASP A 103 -12.97 -9.14 -3.68
C ASP A 103 -12.77 -9.13 -5.19
N ALA A 104 -12.63 -7.96 -5.80
CA ALA A 104 -12.32 -7.82 -7.22
C ALA A 104 -10.94 -8.40 -7.56
N ASP A 105 -9.91 -8.07 -6.76
CA ASP A 105 -8.56 -8.60 -6.94
C ASP A 105 -8.53 -10.12 -6.80
N ARG A 106 -9.26 -10.65 -5.84
CA ARG A 106 -9.37 -12.10 -5.64
C ARG A 106 -9.95 -12.79 -6.86
N ARG A 107 -10.98 -12.22 -7.47
CA ARG A 107 -11.58 -12.75 -8.69
C ARG A 107 -10.58 -12.78 -9.84
N LEU A 108 -9.77 -11.72 -9.96
CA LEU A 108 -8.74 -11.64 -10.99
C LEU A 108 -7.63 -12.65 -10.76
N THR A 109 -7.23 -12.89 -9.52
CA THR A 109 -6.15 -13.83 -9.20
C THR A 109 -6.57 -15.29 -9.25
N GLU A 110 -7.86 -15.59 -9.13
CA GLU A 110 -8.39 -16.93 -9.24
C GLU A 110 -8.58 -17.38 -10.69
N LEU A 111 -8.47 -16.47 -11.61
CA LEU A 111 -8.56 -16.75 -13.04
C LEU A 111 -7.19 -17.20 -13.59
#